data_cb7821636b4f35366ce791f1feccd751
#
_entry.id   cb7821636b4f35366ce791f1feccd751
#
_cell.length_a   1.000
_cell.length_b   1.000
_cell.length_c   1.000
_cell.angle_alpha   90.00
_cell.angle_beta   90.00
_cell.angle_gamma   90.00
#
_symmetry.space_group_name_H-M   'P 1'
#
loop_
_entity.id
_entity.type
_entity.pdbx_description
1 polymer ?
#
loop_
_entity_poly.entity_id
_entity_poly.type
_entity_poly.pdbx_seq_one_letter_code
_entity_poly.pdbx_strand_id
1 'polypeptide(L)'
;IASLRARLATREQQTAIRMGGPGRGRDHDPDGAPWFDPSPDTLRAMARECGVRFDLPAALQTREAGDLAVGQFGMTADEVAPVTEVMRELHDRWLTQLRDLYLAATGDTAGVDTLSPEAMVREIEDKSDPEVRAAIHRQIALERAGIVPAPTDWSDAAPIERYIRMLAAIGAQTEERVAARLGAERARALRDHDGGWGLRMEMSGCAGEQ
;
A
#
# COMPACT_ATOMS: atom_id res chain seq x y z
N ILE A 1 6.16 2.45 -34.60
CA ILE A 1 6.59 1.31 -33.76
C ILE A 1 7.81 1.70 -32.92
N ALA A 2 8.83 2.39 -33.47
CA ALA A 2 10.01 2.86 -32.71
C ALA A 2 9.65 3.87 -31.60
N SER A 3 8.69 4.76 -31.83
CA SER A 3 8.24 5.77 -30.86
C SER A 3 7.48 5.15 -29.67
N LEU A 4 6.75 4.08 -29.88
CA LEU A 4 6.06 3.34 -28.80
C LEU A 4 7.06 2.58 -27.90
N ARG A 5 8.10 1.99 -28.48
CA ARG A 5 9.17 1.31 -27.73
C ARG A 5 10.00 2.30 -26.89
N ALA A 6 10.29 3.48 -27.44
CA ALA A 6 10.98 4.54 -26.69
C ALA A 6 10.12 5.06 -25.52
N ARG A 7 8.82 5.22 -25.71
CA ARG A 7 7.88 5.62 -24.63
C ARG A 7 7.73 4.56 -23.55
N LEU A 8 7.73 3.27 -23.92
CA LEU A 8 7.72 2.17 -22.97
C LEU A 8 9.01 2.11 -22.16
N ALA A 9 10.19 2.24 -22.80
CA ALA A 9 11.47 2.24 -22.10
C ALA A 9 11.62 3.45 -21.15
N THR A 10 11.09 4.62 -21.52
CA THR A 10 11.10 5.79 -20.63
C THR A 10 10.12 5.62 -19.47
N ARG A 11 8.97 4.97 -19.67
CA ARG A 11 8.03 4.63 -18.60
C ARG A 11 8.59 3.57 -17.63
N GLU A 12 9.29 2.57 -18.11
CA GLU A 12 9.96 1.57 -17.26
C GLU A 12 11.04 2.19 -16.38
N GLN A 13 11.72 3.24 -16.85
CA GLN A 13 12.69 3.99 -16.05
C GLN A 13 12.05 4.95 -15.03
N GLN A 14 10.87 5.48 -15.31
CA GLN A 14 10.15 6.40 -14.40
C GLN A 14 9.35 5.68 -13.30
N THR A 15 9.05 4.40 -13.48
CA THR A 15 8.47 3.56 -12.43
C THR A 15 9.56 2.67 -11.83
N ALA A 16 10.68 3.25 -11.45
CA ALA A 16 11.56 2.60 -10.49
C ALA A 16 10.88 2.62 -9.11
N ILE A 17 9.79 1.87 -9.01
CA ILE A 17 9.37 1.31 -7.72
C ILE A 17 10.61 0.57 -7.24
N ARG A 18 11.30 1.12 -6.26
CA ARG A 18 12.28 0.36 -5.50
C ARG A 18 11.49 -0.71 -4.76
N MET A 19 11.17 -1.77 -5.46
CA MET A 19 10.78 -3.01 -4.83
C MET A 19 12.01 -3.44 -4.03
N GLY A 20 11.99 -3.19 -2.75
CA GLY A 20 12.89 -3.81 -1.81
C GLY A 20 12.67 -5.31 -1.96
N GLY A 21 13.63 -5.99 -2.58
CA GLY A 21 13.59 -7.46 -2.65
C GLY A 21 13.55 -8.03 -1.24
N PRO A 22 13.11 -9.29 -1.05
CA PRO A 22 13.17 -9.97 0.22
C PRO A 22 14.64 -10.09 0.63
N GLY A 23 15.08 -9.26 1.53
CA GLY A 23 16.44 -9.35 2.03
C GLY A 23 17.07 -8.00 2.31
N ARG A 24 17.16 -7.67 3.58
CA ARG A 24 18.00 -6.62 4.19
C ARG A 24 17.64 -5.18 3.80
N GLY A 25 16.36 -4.85 3.74
CA GLY A 25 15.89 -3.48 3.89
C GLY A 25 16.19 -3.03 5.32
N ARG A 26 16.52 -1.78 5.51
CA ARG A 26 16.73 -1.19 6.84
C ARG A 26 15.45 -1.39 7.64
N ASP A 27 15.48 -2.27 8.66
CA ASP A 27 14.35 -2.50 9.56
C ASP A 27 14.08 -1.27 10.43
N HIS A 28 14.99 -0.29 10.40
CA HIS A 28 14.95 0.92 11.17
C HIS A 28 15.34 2.12 10.31
N ASP A 29 14.73 3.25 10.58
CA ASP A 29 15.10 4.55 10.04
C ASP A 29 16.50 4.97 10.53
N PRO A 30 17.11 6.00 9.92
CA PRO A 30 18.41 6.51 10.35
C PRO A 30 18.46 6.95 11.83
N ASP A 31 17.33 7.29 12.40
CA ASP A 31 17.15 7.67 13.82
C ASP A 31 16.85 6.46 14.73
N GLY A 32 16.84 5.24 14.19
CA GLY A 32 16.59 3.99 14.92
C GLY A 32 15.10 3.68 15.11
N ALA A 33 14.18 4.49 14.59
CA ALA A 33 12.76 4.20 14.66
C ALA A 33 12.41 2.99 13.76
N PRO A 34 11.44 2.13 14.16
CA PRO A 34 10.96 1.05 13.30
C PRO A 34 10.37 1.59 12.00
N TRP A 35 10.56 0.84 10.91
CA TRP A 35 10.06 1.23 9.59
C TRP A 35 8.54 1.47 9.57
N PHE A 36 7.79 0.70 10.34
CA PHE A 36 6.32 0.81 10.44
C PHE A 36 5.85 1.95 11.35
N ASP A 37 6.69 2.37 12.30
CA ASP A 37 6.40 3.43 13.26
C ASP A 37 7.48 4.52 13.14
N PRO A 38 7.57 5.23 11.99
CA PRO A 38 8.59 6.25 11.75
C PRO A 38 8.47 7.38 12.76
N SER A 39 9.60 7.95 13.14
CA SER A 39 9.61 9.09 14.06
C SER A 39 8.90 10.31 13.45
N PRO A 40 8.43 11.26 14.28
CA PRO A 40 7.85 12.51 13.76
C PRO A 40 8.80 13.28 12.83
N ASP A 41 10.13 13.20 13.05
CA ASP A 41 11.11 13.86 12.19
C ASP A 41 11.26 13.15 10.85
N THR A 42 11.25 11.82 10.83
CA THR A 42 11.19 11.02 9.60
C THR A 42 9.92 11.33 8.81
N LEU A 43 8.75 11.37 9.46
CA LEU A 43 7.49 11.73 8.79
C LEU A 43 7.52 13.14 8.19
N ARG A 44 8.10 14.12 8.89
CA ARG A 44 8.28 15.47 8.35
C ARG A 44 9.24 15.50 7.16
N ALA A 45 10.32 14.70 7.19
CA ALA A 45 11.22 14.57 6.07
C ALA A 45 10.51 13.95 4.86
N MET A 46 9.77 12.87 5.05
CA MET A 46 8.96 12.24 4.00
C MET A 46 7.94 13.22 3.41
N ALA A 47 7.27 14.03 4.24
CA ALA A 47 6.33 15.04 3.75
C ALA A 47 6.98 16.08 2.84
N ARG A 48 8.25 16.45 3.08
CA ARG A 48 9.01 17.36 2.20
C ARG A 48 9.35 16.74 0.85
N GLU A 49 9.53 15.43 0.83
CA GLU A 49 9.87 14.64 -0.36
C GLU A 49 8.64 14.03 -1.04
N CYS A 50 7.44 14.43 -0.62
CA CYS A 50 6.17 13.80 -1.05
C CYS A 50 6.20 12.27 -0.88
N GLY A 51 6.83 11.81 0.21
CA GLY A 51 7.04 10.39 0.48
C GLY A 51 5.91 9.78 1.31
N VAL A 52 5.49 8.57 0.95
CA VAL A 52 4.54 7.76 1.73
C VAL A 52 5.01 6.32 1.76
N ARG A 53 4.96 5.71 2.95
CA ARG A 53 5.20 4.28 3.13
C ARG A 53 3.87 3.53 3.16
N PHE A 54 3.88 2.40 2.50
CA PHE A 54 2.76 1.47 2.44
C PHE A 54 3.23 0.10 2.94
N ASP A 55 2.48 -0.48 3.85
CA ASP A 55 2.58 -1.88 4.22
C ASP A 55 1.44 -2.61 3.51
N LEU A 56 1.79 -3.31 2.43
CA LEU A 56 0.82 -3.98 1.57
C LEU A 56 0.75 -5.47 1.96
N PRO A 57 -0.32 -5.89 2.65
CA PRO A 57 -0.47 -7.29 3.03
C PRO A 57 -0.43 -8.24 1.84
N ALA A 58 0.10 -9.44 2.05
CA ALA A 58 0.07 -10.51 1.05
C ALA A 58 -1.35 -10.80 0.55
N ALA A 59 -2.36 -10.52 1.37
CA ALA A 59 -3.77 -10.58 1.00
C ALA A 59 -4.15 -9.76 -0.25
N LEU A 60 -3.42 -8.69 -0.58
CA LEU A 60 -3.67 -7.92 -1.81
C LEU A 60 -3.18 -8.66 -3.06
N GLN A 61 -2.25 -9.59 -2.90
CA GLN A 61 -1.65 -10.33 -4.01
C GLN A 61 -2.31 -11.69 -4.21
N THR A 62 -2.74 -12.36 -3.13
CA THR A 62 -3.33 -13.69 -3.19
C THR A 62 -4.36 -13.91 -2.09
N ARG A 63 -5.42 -14.63 -2.44
CA ARG A 63 -6.43 -15.09 -1.48
C ARG A 63 -5.90 -16.23 -0.60
N GLU A 64 -4.92 -16.96 -1.09
CA GLU A 64 -4.35 -18.16 -0.44
C GLU A 64 -3.00 -17.86 0.21
N ALA A 65 -3.01 -17.08 1.29
CA ALA A 65 -1.78 -16.76 2.05
C ALA A 65 -1.32 -17.94 2.94
N GLY A 66 -2.08 -19.03 3.01
CA GLY A 66 -1.92 -20.08 4.01
C GLY A 66 -0.56 -20.79 4.04
N ASP A 67 -0.03 -21.18 2.88
CA ASP A 67 1.21 -21.98 2.83
C ASP A 67 2.49 -21.15 2.95
N LEU A 68 2.41 -19.84 2.67
CA LEU A 68 3.54 -18.91 2.78
C LEU A 68 3.76 -18.40 4.21
N ALA A 69 2.73 -18.51 5.05
CA ALA A 69 2.66 -17.78 6.30
C ALA A 69 3.56 -18.32 7.42
N VAL A 70 3.73 -19.64 7.51
CA VAL A 70 4.41 -20.25 8.68
C VAL A 70 5.90 -19.92 8.73
N GLY A 71 6.56 -19.89 7.61
CA GLY A 71 8.01 -19.61 7.53
C GLY A 71 8.35 -18.13 7.34
N GLN A 72 7.51 -17.39 6.61
CA GLN A 72 7.80 -16.01 6.24
C GLN A 72 7.37 -14.98 7.28
N PHE A 73 6.31 -15.27 8.05
CA PHE A 73 5.74 -14.32 9.01
C PHE A 73 5.98 -14.73 10.48
N GLY A 74 6.81 -15.72 10.75
CA GLY A 74 7.09 -16.17 12.11
C GLY A 74 5.86 -16.67 12.88
N MET A 75 4.85 -17.19 12.17
CA MET A 75 3.63 -17.75 12.76
C MET A 75 3.85 -19.17 13.29
N THR A 76 3.13 -19.51 14.36
CA THR A 76 2.96 -20.90 14.78
C THR A 76 1.87 -21.58 13.95
N ALA A 77 1.83 -22.93 13.96
CA ALA A 77 0.84 -23.69 13.21
C ALA A 77 -0.61 -23.31 13.59
N ASP A 78 -0.85 -23.01 14.86
CA ASP A 78 -2.19 -22.65 15.39
C ASP A 78 -2.62 -21.24 14.96
N GLU A 79 -1.68 -20.37 14.61
CA GLU A 79 -1.95 -19.00 14.17
C GLU A 79 -2.27 -18.89 12.68
N VAL A 80 -1.87 -19.88 11.88
CA VAL A 80 -2.04 -19.85 10.42
C VAL A 80 -3.50 -19.73 10.02
N ALA A 81 -4.36 -20.56 10.59
CA ALA A 81 -5.78 -20.60 10.21
C ALA A 81 -6.50 -19.27 10.50
N PRO A 82 -6.43 -18.70 11.72
CA PRO A 82 -7.09 -17.43 12.02
C PRO A 82 -6.52 -16.24 11.22
N VAL A 83 -5.18 -16.21 10.95
CA VAL A 83 -4.59 -15.15 10.13
C VAL A 83 -4.98 -15.32 8.67
N THR A 84 -5.00 -16.53 8.14
CA THR A 84 -5.46 -16.81 6.76
C THR A 84 -6.92 -16.34 6.56
N GLU A 85 -7.79 -16.54 7.55
CA GLU A 85 -9.17 -16.04 7.48
C GLU A 85 -9.21 -14.52 7.39
N VAL A 86 -8.44 -13.82 8.23
CA VAL A 86 -8.31 -12.36 8.17
C VAL A 86 -7.81 -11.89 6.81
N MET A 87 -6.78 -12.56 6.26
CA MET A 87 -6.23 -12.21 4.94
C MET A 87 -7.24 -12.41 3.81
N ARG A 88 -8.07 -13.46 3.90
CA ARG A 88 -9.15 -13.71 2.92
C ARG A 88 -10.22 -12.63 3.00
N GLU A 89 -10.67 -12.26 4.21
CA GLU A 89 -11.65 -11.19 4.40
C GLU A 89 -11.13 -9.84 3.87
N LEU A 90 -9.85 -9.54 4.10
CA LEU A 90 -9.21 -8.34 3.59
C LEU A 90 -9.11 -8.33 2.07
N HIS A 91 -8.73 -9.47 1.47
CA HIS A 91 -8.67 -9.63 0.02
C HIS A 91 -10.03 -9.37 -0.64
N ASP A 92 -11.07 -10.03 -0.16
CA ASP A 92 -12.42 -9.92 -0.72
C ASP A 92 -12.95 -8.48 -0.61
N ARG A 93 -12.68 -7.80 0.53
CA ARG A 93 -13.02 -6.38 0.73
C ARG A 93 -12.23 -5.47 -0.21
N TRP A 94 -10.92 -5.65 -0.26
CA TRP A 94 -10.06 -4.85 -1.13
C TRP A 94 -10.46 -4.97 -2.59
N LEU A 95 -10.72 -6.19 -3.05
CA LEU A 95 -11.13 -6.42 -4.43
C LEU A 95 -12.49 -5.76 -4.75
N THR A 96 -13.43 -5.79 -3.81
CA THR A 96 -14.71 -5.08 -3.95
C THR A 96 -14.48 -3.58 -4.07
N GLN A 97 -13.70 -2.98 -3.15
CA GLN A 97 -13.39 -1.56 -3.19
C GLN A 97 -12.63 -1.15 -4.46
N LEU A 98 -11.69 -1.97 -4.94
CA LEU A 98 -10.96 -1.71 -6.17
C LEU A 98 -11.88 -1.68 -7.38
N ARG A 99 -12.84 -2.60 -7.49
CA ARG A 99 -13.85 -2.62 -8.56
C ARG A 99 -14.72 -1.36 -8.55
N ASP A 100 -15.15 -0.92 -7.37
CA ASP A 100 -15.93 0.32 -7.22
C ASP A 100 -15.10 1.54 -7.65
N LEU A 101 -13.83 1.60 -7.27
CA LEU A 101 -12.92 2.67 -7.66
C LEU A 101 -12.62 2.67 -9.15
N TYR A 102 -12.42 1.51 -9.75
CA TYR A 102 -12.23 1.35 -11.18
C TYR A 102 -13.45 1.87 -11.95
N LEU A 103 -14.65 1.42 -11.55
CA LEU A 103 -15.90 1.88 -12.17
C LEU A 103 -16.08 3.39 -12.03
N ALA A 104 -15.79 3.95 -10.87
CA ALA A 104 -15.87 5.39 -10.62
C ALA A 104 -14.85 6.20 -11.46
N ALA A 105 -13.66 5.64 -11.74
CA ALA A 105 -12.61 6.30 -12.50
C ALA A 105 -12.84 6.22 -14.03
N THR A 106 -13.38 5.10 -14.52
CA THR A 106 -13.42 4.77 -15.95
C THR A 106 -14.82 4.79 -16.55
N GLY A 107 -15.86 4.48 -15.75
CA GLY A 107 -17.21 4.21 -16.22
C GLY A 107 -17.36 2.87 -16.96
N ASP A 108 -16.31 2.05 -17.04
CA ASP A 108 -16.29 0.81 -17.80
C ASP A 108 -16.81 -0.37 -16.98
N THR A 109 -18.07 -0.71 -17.15
CA THR A 109 -18.72 -1.85 -16.49
C THR A 109 -18.23 -3.20 -17.00
N ALA A 110 -17.79 -3.31 -18.26
CA ALA A 110 -17.31 -4.55 -18.83
C ALA A 110 -15.92 -4.94 -18.29
N GLY A 111 -15.07 -3.93 -18.05
CA GLY A 111 -13.74 -4.12 -17.48
C GLY A 111 -13.78 -4.66 -16.04
N VAL A 112 -14.82 -4.34 -15.26
CA VAL A 112 -14.96 -4.82 -13.87
C VAL A 112 -14.89 -6.35 -13.76
N ASP A 113 -15.48 -7.06 -14.74
CA ASP A 113 -15.57 -8.52 -14.73
C ASP A 113 -14.43 -9.22 -15.50
N THR A 114 -13.68 -8.48 -16.30
CA THR A 114 -12.71 -9.03 -17.25
C THR A 114 -11.26 -8.68 -16.96
N LEU A 115 -11.01 -7.56 -16.27
CA LEU A 115 -9.66 -7.12 -15.95
C LEU A 115 -9.14 -7.74 -14.67
N SER A 116 -7.82 -7.96 -14.64
CA SER A 116 -7.13 -8.31 -13.40
C SER A 116 -7.05 -7.10 -12.45
N PRO A 117 -6.88 -7.32 -11.14
CA PRO A 117 -6.70 -6.23 -10.18
C PRO A 117 -5.59 -5.25 -10.58
N GLU A 118 -4.45 -5.76 -11.08
CA GLU A 118 -3.32 -4.94 -11.50
C GLU A 118 -3.67 -4.08 -12.74
N ALA A 119 -4.49 -4.60 -13.66
CA ALA A 119 -4.96 -3.84 -14.81
C ALA A 119 -5.94 -2.73 -14.38
N MET A 120 -6.83 -3.01 -13.43
CA MET A 120 -7.73 -1.99 -12.85
C MET A 120 -6.94 -0.86 -12.17
N VAL A 121 -5.90 -1.20 -11.40
CA VAL A 121 -5.03 -0.20 -10.76
C VAL A 121 -4.38 0.70 -11.80
N ARG A 122 -3.80 0.13 -12.86
CA ARG A 122 -3.19 0.91 -13.94
C ARG A 122 -4.17 1.87 -14.59
N GLU A 123 -5.37 1.41 -14.87
CA GLU A 123 -6.41 2.27 -15.46
C GLU A 123 -6.80 3.42 -14.53
N ILE A 124 -6.93 3.19 -13.22
CA ILE A 124 -7.17 4.25 -12.23
C ILE A 124 -6.02 5.27 -12.23
N GLU A 125 -4.77 4.78 -12.24
CA GLU A 125 -3.58 5.63 -12.26
C GLU A 125 -3.45 6.41 -13.58
N ASP A 126 -3.70 5.78 -14.73
CA ASP A 126 -3.62 6.41 -16.05
C ASP A 126 -4.69 7.49 -16.26
N LYS A 127 -5.81 7.42 -15.53
CA LYS A 127 -6.87 8.46 -15.52
C LYS A 127 -6.54 9.64 -14.60
N SER A 128 -5.47 9.56 -13.83
CA SER A 128 -5.08 10.60 -12.88
C SER A 128 -3.82 11.35 -13.35
N ASP A 129 -3.78 12.65 -13.07
CA ASP A 129 -2.59 13.46 -13.29
C ASP A 129 -1.48 13.08 -12.29
N PRO A 130 -0.20 12.92 -12.73
CA PRO A 130 0.92 12.68 -11.84
C PRO A 130 1.09 13.74 -10.74
N GLU A 131 0.82 15.01 -11.04
CA GLU A 131 0.90 16.09 -10.06
C GLU A 131 -0.17 15.95 -8.97
N VAL A 132 -1.38 15.52 -9.36
CA VAL A 132 -2.46 15.23 -8.41
C VAL A 132 -2.06 14.07 -7.48
N ARG A 133 -1.46 13.00 -8.01
CA ARG A 133 -0.97 11.88 -7.18
C ARG A 133 0.11 12.32 -6.20
N ALA A 134 1.08 13.12 -6.65
CA ALA A 134 2.13 13.66 -5.79
C ALA A 134 1.55 14.55 -4.69
N ALA A 135 0.56 15.39 -5.00
CA ALA A 135 -0.13 16.21 -4.01
C ALA A 135 -0.86 15.37 -2.95
N ILE A 136 -1.50 14.27 -3.36
CA ILE A 136 -2.15 13.32 -2.44
C ILE A 136 -1.13 12.65 -1.52
N HIS A 137 0.01 12.18 -2.06
CA HIS A 137 1.08 11.60 -1.26
C HIS A 137 1.60 12.60 -0.21
N ARG A 138 1.87 13.83 -0.63
CA ARG A 138 2.29 14.89 0.28
C ARG A 138 1.26 15.16 1.38
N GLN A 139 -0.01 15.22 1.01
CA GLN A 139 -1.10 15.43 1.97
C GLN A 139 -1.14 14.33 3.02
N ILE A 140 -1.10 13.07 2.60
CA ILE A 140 -1.10 11.90 3.51
C ILE A 140 0.13 11.92 4.42
N ALA A 141 1.30 12.28 3.89
CA ALA A 141 2.52 12.39 4.70
C ALA A 141 2.41 13.50 5.75
N LEU A 142 1.83 14.65 5.42
CA LEU A 142 1.57 15.75 6.37
C LEU A 142 0.55 15.35 7.46
N GLU A 143 -0.48 14.61 7.09
CA GLU A 143 -1.48 14.06 8.01
C GLU A 143 -0.83 13.08 9.00
N ARG A 144 -0.02 12.16 8.50
CA ARG A 144 0.73 11.19 9.34
C ARG A 144 1.73 11.87 10.26
N ALA A 145 2.34 12.97 9.81
CA ALA A 145 3.24 13.78 10.63
C ALA A 145 2.50 14.64 11.68
N GLY A 146 1.16 14.64 11.68
CA GLY A 146 0.35 15.48 12.57
C GLY A 146 0.44 16.98 12.27
N ILE A 147 0.90 17.35 11.07
CA ILE A 147 1.02 18.77 10.65
C ILE A 147 -0.32 19.30 10.19
N VAL A 148 -1.12 18.45 9.55
CA VAL A 148 -2.51 18.75 9.17
C VAL A 148 -3.43 17.66 9.71
N PRO A 149 -4.71 17.97 10.01
CA PRO A 149 -5.65 16.96 10.45
C PRO A 149 -5.96 15.98 9.32
N ALA A 150 -5.99 14.68 9.63
CA ALA A 150 -6.48 13.69 8.68
C ALA A 150 -8.01 13.85 8.49
N PRO A 151 -8.53 13.70 7.26
CA PRO A 151 -9.98 13.74 7.04
C PRO A 151 -10.64 12.55 7.74
N THR A 152 -11.81 12.78 8.33
CA THR A 152 -12.62 11.72 8.94
C THR A 152 -13.42 10.94 7.92
N ASP A 153 -13.67 11.53 6.76
CA ASP A 153 -14.36 10.93 5.62
C ASP A 153 -13.69 11.40 4.32
N TRP A 154 -13.53 10.47 3.40
CA TRP A 154 -12.94 10.68 2.07
C TRP A 154 -13.75 9.95 0.97
N SER A 155 -15.01 9.60 1.28
CA SER A 155 -15.91 8.93 0.33
C SER A 155 -16.17 9.74 -0.94
N ASP A 156 -16.20 11.07 -0.83
CA ASP A 156 -16.40 11.99 -1.94
C ASP A 156 -15.11 12.40 -2.68
N ALA A 157 -13.95 11.92 -2.21
CA ALA A 157 -12.68 12.21 -2.86
C ALA A 157 -12.57 11.53 -4.23
N ALA A 158 -11.69 12.05 -5.09
CA ALA A 158 -11.41 11.46 -6.40
C ALA A 158 -11.02 9.98 -6.29
N PRO A 159 -11.34 9.12 -7.27
CA PRO A 159 -11.04 7.69 -7.21
C PRO A 159 -9.58 7.38 -6.90
N ILE A 160 -8.64 8.13 -7.49
CA ILE A 160 -7.20 7.97 -7.22
C ILE A 160 -6.83 8.32 -5.78
N GLU A 161 -7.41 9.36 -5.18
CA GLU A 161 -7.17 9.70 -3.78
C GLU A 161 -7.70 8.60 -2.85
N ARG A 162 -8.92 8.15 -3.10
CA ARG A 162 -9.53 7.04 -2.35
C ARG A 162 -8.67 5.78 -2.44
N TYR A 163 -8.12 5.48 -3.63
CA TYR A 163 -7.22 4.35 -3.84
C TYR A 163 -5.94 4.48 -3.01
N ILE A 164 -5.24 5.63 -3.08
CA ILE A 164 -3.99 5.84 -2.34
C ILE A 164 -4.25 5.81 -0.82
N ARG A 165 -5.34 6.42 -0.34
CA ARG A 165 -5.71 6.37 1.08
C ARG A 165 -6.06 4.95 1.55
N MET A 166 -6.74 4.17 0.72
CA MET A 166 -7.02 2.76 0.98
C MET A 166 -5.72 1.98 1.16
N LEU A 167 -4.75 2.13 0.25
CA LEU A 167 -3.43 1.50 0.38
C LEU A 167 -2.69 1.97 1.65
N ALA A 168 -2.77 3.26 1.97
CA ALA A 168 -2.13 3.82 3.15
C ALA A 168 -2.70 3.29 4.48
N ALA A 169 -3.95 2.89 4.49
CA ALA A 169 -4.65 2.40 5.69
C ALA A 169 -4.59 0.88 5.86
N ILE A 170 -4.28 0.11 4.80
CA ILE A 170 -4.51 -1.34 4.81
C ILE A 170 -3.59 -2.10 5.77
N GLY A 171 -2.35 -1.64 5.97
CA GLY A 171 -1.43 -2.26 6.93
C GLY A 171 -1.97 -2.16 8.37
N ALA A 172 -2.42 -0.98 8.77
CA ALA A 172 -3.02 -0.76 10.08
C ALA A 172 -4.33 -1.55 10.26
N GLN A 173 -5.17 -1.62 9.23
CA GLN A 173 -6.38 -2.44 9.25
C GLN A 173 -6.07 -3.93 9.38
N THR A 174 -4.98 -4.39 8.77
CA THR A 174 -4.51 -5.77 8.89
C THR A 174 -4.09 -6.06 10.34
N GLU A 175 -3.26 -5.18 10.92
CA GLU A 175 -2.84 -5.31 12.32
C GLU A 175 -4.04 -5.35 13.27
N GLU A 176 -4.99 -4.42 13.12
CA GLU A 176 -6.21 -4.37 13.94
C GLU A 176 -7.00 -5.69 13.89
N ARG A 177 -7.20 -6.24 12.67
CA ARG A 177 -7.96 -7.48 12.50
C ARG A 177 -7.24 -8.71 13.04
N VAL A 178 -5.92 -8.79 12.83
CA VAL A 178 -5.10 -9.86 13.42
C VAL A 178 -5.07 -9.71 14.94
N ALA A 179 -4.99 -8.49 15.47
CA ALA A 179 -5.07 -8.23 16.91
C ALA A 179 -6.38 -8.70 17.53
N ALA A 180 -7.49 -8.56 16.81
CA ALA A 180 -8.78 -9.09 17.25
C ALA A 180 -8.82 -10.63 17.36
N ARG A 181 -7.96 -11.34 16.65
CA ARG A 181 -7.86 -12.82 16.68
C ARG A 181 -6.77 -13.34 17.62
N LEU A 182 -5.61 -12.69 17.66
CA LEU A 182 -4.40 -13.18 18.35
C LEU A 182 -3.97 -12.30 19.53
N GLY A 183 -4.60 -11.14 19.72
CA GLY A 183 -4.19 -10.12 20.68
C GLY A 183 -3.19 -9.11 20.07
N ALA A 184 -3.18 -7.90 20.64
CA ALA A 184 -2.44 -6.75 20.08
C ALA A 184 -0.91 -6.96 20.10
N GLU A 185 -0.38 -7.55 21.18
CA GLU A 185 1.06 -7.82 21.30
C GLU A 185 1.54 -8.78 20.20
N ARG A 186 0.78 -9.86 19.97
CA ARG A 186 1.13 -10.85 18.97
C ARG A 186 0.99 -10.31 17.54
N ALA A 187 -0.06 -9.54 17.25
CA ALA A 187 -0.23 -8.89 15.97
C ALA A 187 0.95 -7.96 15.64
N ARG A 188 1.39 -7.16 16.63
CA ARG A 188 2.57 -6.30 16.47
C ARG A 188 3.83 -7.10 16.23
N ALA A 189 4.07 -8.18 17.00
CA ALA A 189 5.22 -9.05 16.81
C ALA A 189 5.26 -9.68 15.41
N LEU A 190 4.11 -10.06 14.84
CA LEU A 190 4.00 -10.57 13.49
C LEU A 190 4.28 -9.48 12.45
N ARG A 191 3.76 -8.26 12.65
CA ARG A 191 4.05 -7.09 11.77
C ARG A 191 5.54 -6.77 11.75
N ASP A 192 6.19 -6.78 12.91
CA ASP A 192 7.59 -6.40 13.07
C ASP A 192 8.56 -7.53 12.66
N HIS A 193 8.05 -8.75 12.41
CA HIS A 193 8.85 -9.84 11.87
C HIS A 193 9.27 -9.54 10.41
N ASP A 194 10.35 -10.14 9.97
CA ASP A 194 10.97 -9.91 8.65
C ASP A 194 9.94 -9.85 7.51
N GLY A 195 9.69 -8.65 6.99
CA GLY A 195 8.80 -8.42 5.86
C GLY A 195 7.43 -7.81 6.20
N GLY A 196 7.04 -7.63 7.46
CA GLY A 196 5.73 -7.10 7.83
C GLY A 196 4.58 -8.01 7.40
N TRP A 197 3.46 -7.43 7.00
CA TRP A 197 2.31 -8.19 6.49
C TRP A 197 2.48 -8.67 5.05
N GLY A 198 3.55 -8.25 4.34
CA GLY A 198 3.78 -8.63 2.95
C GLY A 198 4.84 -7.78 2.27
N LEU A 199 4.43 -6.82 1.45
CA LEU A 199 5.33 -5.96 0.69
C LEU A 199 5.45 -4.58 1.33
N ARG A 200 6.67 -4.20 1.70
CA ARG A 200 7.01 -2.84 2.09
C ARG A 200 7.27 -2.00 0.84
N MET A 201 6.57 -0.89 0.69
CA MET A 201 6.75 0.02 -0.42
C MET A 201 6.88 1.45 0.08
N GLU A 202 7.86 2.18 -0.41
CA GLU A 202 8.00 3.61 -0.21
C GLU A 202 7.89 4.30 -1.56
N MET A 203 6.98 5.25 -1.66
CA MET A 203 6.83 6.11 -2.83
C MET A 203 7.28 7.51 -2.42
N SER A 204 8.17 8.11 -3.19
CA SER A 204 8.67 9.47 -2.97
C SER A 204 8.86 10.19 -4.31
N GLY A 205 8.88 11.51 -4.26
CA GLY A 205 9.09 12.37 -5.41
C GLY A 205 7.96 13.37 -5.60
N CYS A 206 8.28 14.65 -5.44
CA CYS A 206 7.38 15.74 -5.81
C CYS A 206 7.39 15.91 -7.32
N ALA A 207 6.24 16.07 -7.97
CA ALA A 207 6.18 16.44 -9.37
C ALA A 207 6.87 17.80 -9.56
N GLY A 208 7.88 17.85 -10.43
CA GLY A 208 8.57 19.08 -10.81
C GLY A 208 10.05 19.21 -10.43
N GLU A 209 10.64 18.27 -9.70
CA GLU A 209 12.09 18.23 -9.42
C GLU A 209 12.83 17.28 -10.38
N GLN A 210 12.73 17.56 -11.70
CA GLN A 210 13.60 16.95 -12.72
C GLN A 210 14.24 18.03 -13.57
#